data_e589ba0c27dea1c4450e9c291445042c
#
_entry.id   e589ba0c27dea1c4450e9c291445042c
#
_cell.length_a   1.000
_cell.length_b   1.000
_cell.length_c   1.000
_cell.angle_alpha   90.00
_cell.angle_beta   90.00
_cell.angle_gamma   90.00
#
_symmetry.space_group_name_H-M   'P 1'
#
loop_
_entity.id
_entity.type
_entity.pdbx_description
1 polymer ?
#
loop_
_entity_poly.entity_id
_entity_poly.type
_entity_poly.pdbx_seq_one_letter_code
_entity_poly.pdbx_strand_id
1 'polypeptide(L)'
;HLLADAGVDVLIFDTTNRATYKDVYMKLCEVFTEVRASGGHTPQITFMTNTEAGATADELYKDLYEPGLYRDLWFQWEGKPLLIVDPAAASETVKNFFTLRKAHWPFEMVNTERAWHWEATFPQPYGFTDDPAKPEQVNVSVAQNLRASDGKVTDMSRGDARGRTFHDGAIDRSPGAILHGYNFAEQWKRAWELDPPIVMVTGWNEWIAGRFEREGLPVAFVDQFDAVNSRDIEMMKGGHGDNYYYQLVDGIRRYKGAPTLPEASAPITIAINEDFAQWNAVAPTFADAPDDTIARDHAGVNKLHYANTTGRNELLNFKVARDAENVYFYAATGKDLSPTE
;
A
#
# COMPACT_ATOMS: atom_id res chain seq x y z
N HIS A 1 4.05 -0.95 -10.00
CA HIS A 1 3.16 -0.08 -10.77
C HIS A 1 1.96 0.39 -9.95
N LEU A 2 1.08 -0.51 -9.43
CA LEU A 2 -0.16 -0.14 -8.72
C LEU A 2 0.00 0.97 -7.67
N LEU A 3 1.02 0.91 -6.82
CA LEU A 3 1.26 1.92 -5.79
C LEU A 3 1.75 3.25 -6.37
N ALA A 4 2.58 3.21 -7.42
CA ALA A 4 3.00 4.40 -8.13
C ALA A 4 1.82 5.08 -8.84
N ASP A 5 0.95 4.29 -9.49
CA ASP A 5 -0.25 4.77 -10.19
C ASP A 5 -1.30 5.32 -9.22
N ALA A 6 -1.39 4.75 -8.03
CA ALA A 6 -2.18 5.32 -6.94
C ALA A 6 -1.66 6.66 -6.42
N GLY A 7 -0.39 7.00 -6.69
CA GLY A 7 0.26 8.21 -6.23
C GLY A 7 0.92 8.07 -4.86
N VAL A 8 1.30 6.85 -4.46
CA VAL A 8 2.08 6.59 -3.24
C VAL A 8 3.50 7.10 -3.43
N ASP A 9 3.98 7.93 -2.51
CA ASP A 9 5.32 8.52 -2.57
C ASP A 9 6.38 7.65 -1.88
N VAL A 10 5.97 6.90 -0.85
CA VAL A 10 6.90 6.17 0.01
C VAL A 10 6.35 4.81 0.38
N LEU A 11 7.17 3.77 0.27
CA LEU A 11 6.94 2.46 0.89
C LEU A 11 7.66 2.39 2.22
N ILE A 12 6.94 2.02 3.27
CA ILE A 12 7.51 1.74 4.59
C ILE A 12 7.52 0.22 4.75
N PHE A 13 8.70 -0.38 4.72
CA PHE A 13 8.83 -1.81 4.98
C PHE A 13 8.60 -2.10 6.44
N ASP A 14 7.73 -3.05 6.73
CA ASP A 14 7.54 -3.56 8.07
C ASP A 14 8.67 -4.54 8.44
N THR A 15 9.59 -4.08 9.27
CA THR A 15 10.67 -4.87 9.85
C THR A 15 10.54 -4.97 11.37
N THR A 16 9.30 -4.84 11.86
CA THR A 16 8.99 -4.76 13.30
C THR A 16 9.22 -6.08 14.03
N ASN A 17 9.24 -7.19 13.33
CA ASN A 17 9.44 -8.54 13.86
C ASN A 17 10.92 -9.00 13.87
N ARG A 18 11.88 -8.08 13.81
CA ARG A 18 13.33 -8.35 13.76
C ARG A 18 13.81 -8.96 12.43
N ALA A 19 12.94 -9.20 11.47
CA ALA A 19 13.30 -9.66 10.13
C ALA A 19 13.36 -8.48 9.17
N THR A 20 14.51 -8.26 8.53
CA THR A 20 14.68 -7.16 7.57
C THR A 20 14.18 -7.51 6.17
N TYR A 21 13.99 -8.80 5.87
CA TYR A 21 13.62 -9.30 4.53
C TYR A 21 14.55 -8.78 3.44
N LYS A 22 15.87 -8.84 3.69
CA LYS A 22 16.90 -8.25 2.84
C LYS A 22 16.77 -8.60 1.36
N ASP A 23 16.58 -9.86 1.05
CA ASP A 23 16.48 -10.32 -0.35
C ASP A 23 15.25 -9.72 -1.05
N VAL A 24 14.17 -9.49 -0.30
CA VAL A 24 12.92 -8.91 -0.84
C VAL A 24 13.10 -7.42 -1.13
N TYR A 25 13.54 -6.62 -0.14
CA TYR A 25 13.68 -5.18 -0.38
C TYR A 25 14.81 -4.86 -1.37
N MET A 26 15.90 -5.64 -1.40
CA MET A 26 16.95 -5.45 -2.39
C MET A 26 16.44 -5.74 -3.81
N LYS A 27 15.66 -6.81 -3.99
CA LYS A 27 15.06 -7.11 -5.29
C LYS A 27 14.06 -6.04 -5.72
N LEU A 28 13.28 -5.50 -4.78
CA LEU A 28 12.38 -4.39 -5.07
C LEU A 28 13.15 -3.12 -5.49
N CYS A 29 14.25 -2.81 -4.80
CA CYS A 29 15.11 -1.66 -5.17
C CYS A 29 15.71 -1.82 -6.58
N GLU A 30 16.14 -3.03 -6.95
CA GLU A 30 16.59 -3.34 -8.30
C GLU A 30 15.50 -3.04 -9.33
N VAL A 31 14.29 -3.60 -9.13
CA VAL A 31 13.13 -3.38 -10.02
C VAL A 31 12.75 -1.91 -10.08
N PHE A 32 12.73 -1.20 -8.95
CA PHE A 32 12.43 0.24 -8.93
C PHE A 32 13.45 1.06 -9.72
N THR A 33 14.73 0.67 -9.64
CA THR A 33 15.79 1.33 -10.42
C THR A 33 15.60 1.09 -11.92
N GLU A 34 15.24 -0.11 -12.34
CA GLU A 34 14.95 -0.46 -13.73
C GLU A 34 13.72 0.32 -14.25
N VAL A 35 12.65 0.38 -13.47
CA VAL A 35 11.45 1.17 -13.82
C VAL A 35 11.79 2.65 -14.01
N ARG A 36 12.57 3.25 -13.11
CA ARG A 36 13.01 4.65 -13.23
C ARG A 36 13.93 4.87 -14.43
N ALA A 37 14.82 3.93 -14.71
CA ALA A 37 15.71 4.00 -15.87
C ALA A 37 14.95 3.96 -17.20
N SER A 38 13.78 3.30 -17.23
CA SER A 38 12.88 3.30 -18.39
C SER A 38 11.93 4.50 -18.46
N GLY A 39 12.07 5.47 -17.55
CA GLY A 39 11.24 6.69 -17.51
C GLY A 39 9.95 6.55 -16.71
N GLY A 40 9.76 5.44 -16.02
CA GLY A 40 8.63 5.22 -15.10
C GLY A 40 8.84 5.89 -13.74
N HIS A 41 7.81 5.82 -12.90
CA HIS A 41 7.82 6.33 -11.53
C HIS A 41 7.71 5.19 -10.53
N THR A 42 8.38 5.36 -9.39
CA THR A 42 8.25 4.43 -8.25
C THR A 42 8.23 5.21 -6.94
N PRO A 43 7.60 4.67 -5.90
CA PRO A 43 7.78 5.21 -4.55
C PRO A 43 9.26 5.24 -4.13
N GLN A 44 9.58 6.06 -3.15
CA GLN A 44 10.80 5.95 -2.35
C GLN A 44 10.61 4.89 -1.25
N ILE A 45 11.66 4.56 -0.52
CA ILE A 45 11.60 3.54 0.52
C ILE A 45 12.08 4.07 1.88
N THR A 46 11.51 3.52 2.93
CA THR A 46 12.01 3.60 4.30
C THR A 46 11.60 2.34 5.07
N PHE A 47 11.99 2.23 6.35
CA PHE A 47 11.75 1.05 7.18
C PHE A 47 11.15 1.46 8.52
N MET A 48 10.35 0.55 9.10
CA MET A 48 9.82 0.68 10.44
C MET A 48 10.29 -0.51 11.28
N THR A 49 10.84 -0.23 12.47
CA THR A 49 11.40 -1.22 13.38
C THR A 49 10.66 -1.24 14.71
N ASN A 50 10.68 -2.37 15.42
CA ASN A 50 10.15 -2.49 16.78
C ASN A 50 10.93 -3.51 17.63
N THR A 51 10.83 -4.81 17.34
CA THR A 51 11.59 -5.84 18.08
C THR A 51 13.07 -5.67 17.83
N GLU A 52 13.88 -5.57 18.91
CA GLU A 52 15.32 -5.28 18.82
C GLU A 52 15.62 -4.10 17.89
N ALA A 53 14.85 -3.02 18.02
CA ALA A 53 14.80 -1.91 17.06
C ALA A 53 16.20 -1.37 16.70
N GLY A 54 17.09 -1.21 17.68
CA GLY A 54 18.47 -0.75 17.45
C GLY A 54 19.28 -1.72 16.59
N ALA A 55 19.24 -3.01 16.89
CA ALA A 55 19.96 -4.02 16.12
C ALA A 55 19.42 -4.14 14.69
N THR A 56 18.10 -4.04 14.52
CA THR A 56 17.45 -4.03 13.19
C THR A 56 17.87 -2.79 12.40
N ALA A 57 17.90 -1.62 13.03
CA ALA A 57 18.36 -0.37 12.40
C ALA A 57 19.84 -0.43 11.98
N ASP A 58 20.72 -0.97 12.82
CA ASP A 58 22.14 -1.13 12.52
C ASP A 58 22.35 -2.12 11.35
N GLU A 59 21.56 -3.19 11.27
CA GLU A 59 21.58 -4.14 10.16
C GLU A 59 21.16 -3.47 8.84
N LEU A 60 20.04 -2.73 8.84
CA LEU A 60 19.58 -1.98 7.67
C LEU A 60 20.61 -0.94 7.24
N TYR A 61 21.22 -0.21 8.20
CA TYR A 61 22.28 0.73 7.90
C TYR A 61 23.45 0.07 7.18
N LYS A 62 23.97 -1.01 7.76
CA LYS A 62 25.12 -1.75 7.22
C LYS A 62 24.83 -2.38 5.84
N ASP A 63 23.62 -2.88 5.62
CA ASP A 63 23.29 -3.63 4.42
C ASP A 63 22.91 -2.74 3.22
N LEU A 64 22.31 -1.58 3.45
CA LEU A 64 21.77 -0.72 2.39
C LEU A 64 22.41 0.66 2.37
N TYR A 65 22.47 1.33 3.53
CA TYR A 65 22.80 2.76 3.59
C TYR A 65 24.31 3.03 3.64
N GLU A 66 25.07 2.29 4.43
CA GLU A 66 26.52 2.44 4.53
C GLU A 66 27.21 2.22 3.17
N PRO A 67 26.90 1.13 2.42
CA PRO A 67 27.47 0.95 1.08
C PRO A 67 26.87 1.90 0.04
N GLY A 68 25.86 2.67 0.39
CA GLY A 68 25.24 3.65 -0.49
C GLY A 68 24.45 3.05 -1.66
N LEU A 69 23.84 1.89 -1.46
CA LEU A 69 23.04 1.21 -2.49
C LEU A 69 21.72 1.92 -2.71
N TYR A 70 21.31 2.11 -3.96
CA TYR A 70 20.01 2.66 -4.35
C TYR A 70 19.65 4.00 -3.70
N ARG A 71 20.61 4.93 -3.57
CA ARG A 71 20.46 6.23 -2.88
C ARG A 71 19.25 7.03 -3.34
N ASP A 72 18.93 7.00 -4.61
CA ASP A 72 17.82 7.74 -5.20
C ASP A 72 16.45 7.23 -4.75
N LEU A 73 16.41 6.05 -4.15
CA LEU A 73 15.19 5.45 -3.58
C LEU A 73 14.98 5.81 -2.11
N TRP A 74 15.99 6.32 -1.39
CA TRP A 74 15.86 6.61 0.04
C TRP A 74 14.93 7.80 0.29
N PHE A 75 13.88 7.59 1.04
CA PHE A 75 13.00 8.69 1.42
C PHE A 75 13.72 9.65 2.36
N GLN A 76 13.78 10.92 1.95
CA GLN A 76 14.43 11.99 2.71
C GLN A 76 13.41 12.76 3.54
N TRP A 77 13.71 12.96 4.81
CA TRP A 77 12.92 13.79 5.72
C TRP A 77 13.83 14.68 6.54
N GLU A 78 13.52 15.96 6.59
CA GLU A 78 14.38 16.97 7.26
C GLU A 78 15.87 16.89 6.83
N GLY A 79 16.11 16.60 5.55
CA GLY A 79 17.45 16.62 4.96
C GLY A 79 18.32 15.38 5.17
N LYS A 80 17.76 14.32 5.77
CA LYS A 80 18.41 13.00 5.95
C LYS A 80 17.46 11.88 5.56
N PRO A 81 17.98 10.67 5.25
CA PRO A 81 17.11 9.52 5.10
C PRO A 81 16.25 9.31 6.36
N LEU A 82 14.96 8.98 6.17
CA LEU A 82 14.07 8.65 7.28
C LEU A 82 14.27 7.21 7.73
N LEU A 83 14.21 6.98 9.04
CA LEU A 83 14.06 5.65 9.63
C LEU A 83 13.08 5.73 10.81
N ILE A 84 12.07 4.83 10.83
CA ILE A 84 11.14 4.74 11.94
C ILE A 84 11.69 3.74 12.96
N VAL A 85 12.34 4.27 13.99
CA VAL A 85 13.02 3.53 15.08
C VAL A 85 12.92 4.32 16.37
N ASP A 86 12.81 3.63 17.51
CA ASP A 86 12.88 4.31 18.80
C ASP A 86 14.29 4.92 18.99
N PRO A 87 14.44 6.26 19.11
CA PRO A 87 15.72 6.91 19.29
C PRO A 87 16.49 6.44 20.52
N ALA A 88 15.78 5.95 21.56
CA ALA A 88 16.42 5.41 22.74
C ALA A 88 17.14 4.08 22.49
N ALA A 89 16.68 3.30 21.49
CA ALA A 89 17.29 2.04 21.09
C ALA A 89 18.37 2.19 20.01
N ALA A 90 18.36 3.30 19.26
CA ALA A 90 19.24 3.53 18.12
C ALA A 90 20.70 3.78 18.55
N SER A 91 21.64 3.23 17.78
CA SER A 91 23.08 3.52 17.91
C SER A 91 23.40 4.97 17.55
N GLU A 92 24.56 5.47 17.97
CA GLU A 92 25.02 6.82 17.59
C GLU A 92 25.22 6.96 16.07
N THR A 93 25.63 5.89 15.39
CA THR A 93 25.74 5.85 13.93
C THR A 93 24.40 6.12 13.27
N VAL A 94 23.36 5.40 13.70
CA VAL A 94 21.99 5.54 13.20
C VAL A 94 21.44 6.95 13.49
N LYS A 95 21.60 7.46 14.72
CA LYS A 95 21.17 8.82 15.10
C LYS A 95 21.83 9.93 14.24
N ASN A 96 23.10 9.75 13.93
CA ASN A 96 23.84 10.74 13.14
C ASN A 96 23.46 10.70 11.65
N PHE A 97 23.15 9.52 11.12
CA PHE A 97 22.89 9.32 9.70
C PHE A 97 21.45 9.64 9.31
N PHE A 98 20.46 9.23 10.11
CA PHE A 98 19.03 9.32 9.79
C PHE A 98 18.32 10.50 10.47
N THR A 99 17.22 10.91 9.89
CA THR A 99 16.11 11.54 10.63
C THR A 99 15.30 10.43 11.25
N LEU A 100 15.07 10.49 12.57
CA LEU A 100 14.37 9.44 13.29
C LEU A 100 12.94 9.84 13.64
N ARG A 101 12.03 8.88 13.52
CA ARG A 101 10.68 8.94 14.11
C ARG A 101 10.43 7.64 14.85
N LYS A 102 9.74 7.71 15.99
CA LYS A 102 9.33 6.55 16.74
C LYS A 102 7.96 6.07 16.26
N ALA A 103 7.74 4.77 16.07
CA ALA A 103 6.40 4.24 15.91
C ALA A 103 5.61 4.41 17.22
N HIS A 104 4.38 4.94 17.12
CA HIS A 104 3.44 5.00 18.23
C HIS A 104 2.37 3.91 18.05
N TRP A 105 2.35 2.97 18.96
CA TRP A 105 1.47 1.81 18.88
C TRP A 105 0.13 2.08 19.57
N PRO A 106 -0.96 1.41 19.16
CA PRO A 106 -2.30 1.64 19.73
C PRO A 106 -2.44 1.34 21.22
N PHE A 107 -1.51 0.58 21.80
CA PHE A 107 -1.47 0.27 23.24
C PHE A 107 -0.67 1.30 24.06
N GLU A 108 0.00 2.24 23.44
CA GLU A 108 0.71 3.31 24.13
C GLU A 108 -0.28 4.42 24.53
N MET A 109 -0.29 4.77 25.82
CA MET A 109 -1.28 5.71 26.37
C MET A 109 -0.91 7.17 26.16
N VAL A 110 0.36 7.47 25.92
CA VAL A 110 0.88 8.84 25.83
C VAL A 110 1.55 9.03 24.48
N ASN A 111 1.05 9.98 23.70
CA ASN A 111 1.72 10.42 22.49
C ASN A 111 2.93 11.28 22.87
N THR A 112 4.06 11.02 22.22
CA THR A 112 5.33 11.72 22.45
C THR A 112 5.75 12.46 21.20
N GLU A 113 6.67 13.43 21.37
CA GLU A 113 7.30 14.12 20.25
C GLU A 113 7.91 13.13 19.26
N ARG A 114 7.84 13.47 17.97
CA ARG A 114 8.48 12.73 16.88
C ARG A 114 8.02 11.28 16.77
N ALA A 115 6.80 11.00 17.24
CA ALA A 115 6.16 9.70 17.15
C ALA A 115 5.11 9.71 16.03
N TRP A 116 5.18 8.72 15.14
CA TRP A 116 4.22 8.51 14.07
C TRP A 116 3.29 7.35 14.42
N HIS A 117 1.99 7.61 14.36
CA HIS A 117 0.97 6.63 14.68
C HIS A 117 0.89 5.56 13.60
N TRP A 118 1.04 4.30 14.02
CA TRP A 118 0.92 3.14 13.15
C TRP A 118 -0.53 2.80 12.84
N GLU A 119 -1.38 2.85 13.86
CA GLU A 119 -2.82 2.56 13.78
C GLU A 119 -3.55 3.28 14.91
N ALA A 120 -4.73 3.80 14.60
CA ALA A 120 -5.57 4.44 15.61
C ALA A 120 -7.05 4.42 15.21
N THR A 121 -7.94 4.61 16.20
CA THR A 121 -9.38 4.74 15.95
C THR A 121 -9.75 6.15 15.48
N PHE A 122 -10.76 6.24 14.63
CA PHE A 122 -11.33 7.55 14.27
C PHE A 122 -12.02 8.22 15.48
N PRO A 123 -11.86 9.54 15.68
CA PRO A 123 -10.91 10.42 14.99
C PRO A 123 -9.47 10.19 15.46
N GLN A 124 -8.59 9.86 14.53
CA GLN A 124 -7.22 9.49 14.85
C GLN A 124 -6.46 10.66 15.50
N PRO A 125 -5.64 10.39 16.53
CA PRO A 125 -4.59 11.29 16.95
C PRO A 125 -3.55 11.42 15.82
N TYR A 126 -2.65 12.39 15.95
CA TYR A 126 -1.62 12.65 14.95
C TYR A 126 -0.24 12.74 15.60
N GLY A 127 0.79 12.41 14.82
CA GLY A 127 2.18 12.69 15.17
C GLY A 127 2.51 14.17 15.06
N PHE A 128 3.44 14.63 15.87
CA PHE A 128 3.95 16.00 15.86
C PHE A 128 5.45 16.02 16.18
N THR A 129 6.15 17.08 15.84
CA THR A 129 7.57 17.29 16.20
C THR A 129 7.70 18.03 17.53
N ASP A 130 7.80 19.33 17.52
CA ASP A 130 8.07 20.14 18.72
C ASP A 130 6.81 20.83 19.24
N ASP A 131 5.81 21.05 18.37
CA ASP A 131 4.56 21.72 18.66
C ASP A 131 3.38 20.76 18.55
N PRO A 132 2.79 20.31 19.68
CA PRO A 132 1.65 19.38 19.64
C PRO A 132 0.39 19.93 18.97
N ALA A 133 0.34 21.21 18.64
CA ALA A 133 -0.76 21.79 17.87
C ALA A 133 -0.57 21.68 16.34
N LYS A 134 0.60 21.23 15.89
CA LYS A 134 0.93 21.09 14.47
C LYS A 134 1.02 19.63 14.06
N PRO A 135 0.06 19.10 13.34
CA PRO A 135 0.13 17.74 12.80
C PRO A 135 1.34 17.57 11.88
N GLU A 136 2.15 16.53 12.08
CA GLU A 136 3.18 16.09 11.15
C GLU A 136 2.73 14.85 10.37
N GLN A 137 2.07 13.91 11.05
CA GLN A 137 1.66 12.65 10.46
C GLN A 137 0.31 12.21 11.02
N VAL A 138 -0.54 11.65 10.16
CA VAL A 138 -1.73 10.92 10.59
C VAL A 138 -1.76 9.53 9.95
N ASN A 139 -2.23 8.56 10.72
CA ASN A 139 -2.49 7.22 10.21
C ASN A 139 -3.83 7.14 9.50
N VAL A 140 -3.90 6.32 8.45
CA VAL A 140 -5.11 5.90 7.76
C VAL A 140 -5.06 4.39 7.56
N SER A 141 -6.09 3.67 7.99
CA SER A 141 -6.17 2.21 7.85
C SER A 141 -7.57 1.73 7.48
N VAL A 142 -7.67 0.60 6.77
CA VAL A 142 -8.97 0.04 6.34
C VAL A 142 -9.69 -0.69 7.46
N ALA A 143 -8.94 -1.16 8.45
CA ALA A 143 -9.41 -1.86 9.63
C ALA A 143 -8.38 -1.68 10.75
N GLN A 144 -8.74 -1.92 11.99
CA GLN A 144 -7.87 -1.76 13.14
C GLN A 144 -7.93 -2.99 14.05
N ASN A 145 -6.76 -3.42 14.57
CA ASN A 145 -6.63 -4.44 15.61
C ASN A 145 -7.11 -3.98 16.98
N LEU A 146 -8.22 -3.25 17.00
CA LEU A 146 -8.79 -2.61 18.19
C LEU A 146 -10.22 -3.05 18.39
N ARG A 147 -10.59 -3.36 19.65
CA ARG A 147 -11.95 -3.76 19.95
C ARG A 147 -12.95 -2.64 19.65
N ALA A 148 -14.08 -3.02 19.07
CA ALA A 148 -15.16 -2.11 18.78
C ALA A 148 -15.68 -1.40 20.04
N SER A 149 -15.75 -2.12 21.17
CA SER A 149 -16.37 -1.66 22.41
C SER A 149 -15.56 -0.62 23.19
N ASP A 150 -14.23 -0.74 23.22
CA ASP A 150 -13.39 0.08 24.10
C ASP A 150 -12.06 0.54 23.46
N GLY A 151 -11.80 0.15 22.21
CA GLY A 151 -10.59 0.53 21.48
C GLY A 151 -9.29 -0.10 21.97
N LYS A 152 -9.36 -1.10 22.86
CA LYS A 152 -8.17 -1.83 23.28
C LYS A 152 -7.74 -2.82 22.20
N VAL A 153 -6.43 -3.12 22.19
CA VAL A 153 -5.86 -4.07 21.23
C VAL A 153 -6.54 -5.44 21.32
N THR A 154 -6.86 -6.00 20.17
CA THR A 154 -7.45 -7.34 20.01
C THR A 154 -6.88 -7.99 18.75
N ASP A 155 -7.05 -9.31 18.64
CA ASP A 155 -6.70 -10.03 17.42
C ASP A 155 -7.86 -9.97 16.41
N MET A 156 -7.58 -9.87 15.11
CA MET A 156 -8.61 -9.87 14.06
C MET A 156 -9.53 -11.10 14.12
N SER A 157 -9.02 -12.24 14.59
CA SER A 157 -9.78 -13.49 14.75
C SER A 157 -10.76 -13.54 15.93
N ARG A 158 -10.81 -12.50 16.77
CA ARG A 158 -11.70 -12.48 17.95
C ARG A 158 -13.14 -12.13 17.63
N GLY A 159 -13.42 -11.59 16.44
CA GLY A 159 -14.77 -11.20 16.03
C GLY A 159 -15.29 -9.91 16.67
N ASP A 160 -14.47 -9.21 17.43
CA ASP A 160 -14.76 -7.93 18.08
C ASP A 160 -13.87 -6.78 17.59
N ALA A 161 -12.98 -7.05 16.65
CA ALA A 161 -12.10 -6.07 16.05
C ALA A 161 -12.87 -5.06 15.17
N ARG A 162 -12.31 -3.87 15.04
CA ARG A 162 -12.78 -2.85 14.10
C ARG A 162 -12.36 -3.21 12.68
N GLY A 163 -13.01 -4.24 12.13
CA GLY A 163 -12.80 -4.70 10.77
C GLY A 163 -13.19 -3.65 9.72
N ARG A 164 -13.15 -4.03 8.46
CA ARG A 164 -13.45 -3.13 7.31
C ARG A 164 -14.84 -2.51 7.36
N THR A 165 -15.78 -3.16 8.04
CA THR A 165 -17.19 -2.74 8.15
C THR A 165 -17.49 -1.95 9.43
N PHE A 166 -16.48 -1.59 10.23
CA PHE A 166 -16.67 -0.76 11.39
C PHE A 166 -16.77 0.72 10.97
N HIS A 167 -17.84 1.39 11.31
CA HIS A 167 -18.04 2.83 11.12
C HIS A 167 -19.11 3.37 12.07
N ASP A 168 -19.15 4.67 12.25
CA ASP A 168 -20.12 5.34 13.17
C ASP A 168 -20.15 4.69 14.56
N GLY A 169 -19.01 4.19 15.03
CA GLY A 169 -18.86 3.57 16.35
C GLY A 169 -19.38 2.13 16.45
N ALA A 170 -19.77 1.47 15.36
CA ALA A 170 -20.32 0.12 15.37
C ALA A 170 -19.84 -0.75 14.21
N ILE A 171 -19.91 -2.07 14.38
CA ILE A 171 -19.65 -3.04 13.29
C ILE A 171 -20.91 -3.18 12.44
N ASP A 172 -20.85 -2.80 11.18
CA ASP A 172 -21.93 -3.04 10.21
C ASP A 172 -21.91 -4.52 9.75
N ARG A 173 -23.03 -5.20 9.98
CA ARG A 173 -23.24 -6.61 9.62
C ARG A 173 -24.21 -6.77 8.46
N SER A 174 -24.55 -5.69 7.76
CA SER A 174 -25.45 -5.75 6.61
C SER A 174 -24.78 -6.48 5.43
N PRO A 175 -25.59 -7.17 4.59
CA PRO A 175 -25.05 -7.80 3.40
C PRO A 175 -24.33 -6.80 2.49
N GLY A 176 -23.09 -7.10 2.09
CA GLY A 176 -22.30 -6.23 1.22
C GLY A 176 -21.57 -5.08 1.92
N ALA A 177 -21.69 -4.92 3.24
CA ALA A 177 -21.00 -3.85 4.00
C ALA A 177 -19.49 -3.76 3.70
N ILE A 178 -18.84 -4.90 3.47
CA ILE A 178 -17.41 -4.98 3.11
C ILE A 178 -17.07 -4.23 1.81
N LEU A 179 -18.03 -4.01 0.93
CA LEU A 179 -17.79 -3.38 -0.38
C LEU A 179 -17.76 -1.86 -0.31
N HIS A 180 -18.18 -1.24 0.80
CA HIS A 180 -18.35 0.20 0.90
C HIS A 180 -17.14 0.96 1.46
N GLY A 181 -16.28 0.29 2.24
CA GLY A 181 -15.07 0.89 2.81
C GLY A 181 -15.35 2.07 3.76
N TYR A 182 -16.42 2.03 4.56
CA TYR A 182 -16.82 3.12 5.45
C TYR A 182 -15.78 3.40 6.53
N ASN A 183 -15.14 2.36 7.10
CA ASN A 183 -14.04 2.55 8.06
C ASN A 183 -12.91 3.36 7.42
N PHE A 184 -12.49 2.97 6.24
CA PHE A 184 -11.43 3.66 5.50
C PHE A 184 -11.81 5.10 5.12
N ALA A 185 -13.08 5.34 4.79
CA ALA A 185 -13.59 6.68 4.50
C ALA A 185 -13.53 7.61 5.73
N GLU A 186 -13.87 7.12 6.93
CA GLU A 186 -13.72 7.88 8.18
C GLU A 186 -12.26 8.24 8.46
N GLN A 187 -11.34 7.28 8.25
CA GLN A 187 -9.91 7.49 8.42
C GLN A 187 -9.39 8.59 7.46
N TRP A 188 -9.74 8.52 6.18
CA TRP A 188 -9.39 9.54 5.19
C TRP A 188 -9.99 10.91 5.50
N LYS A 189 -11.25 10.95 5.97
CA LYS A 189 -11.88 12.21 6.39
C LYS A 189 -11.01 12.94 7.40
N ARG A 190 -10.49 12.22 8.41
CA ARG A 190 -9.60 12.80 9.40
C ARG A 190 -8.28 13.30 8.81
N ALA A 191 -7.71 12.57 7.87
CA ALA A 191 -6.49 12.98 7.18
C ALA A 191 -6.68 14.29 6.41
N TRP A 192 -7.79 14.44 5.69
CA TRP A 192 -8.11 15.68 4.98
C TRP A 192 -8.40 16.86 5.91
N GLU A 193 -9.03 16.62 7.07
CA GLU A 193 -9.28 17.66 8.08
C GLU A 193 -7.99 18.19 8.71
N LEU A 194 -7.02 17.32 8.92
CA LEU A 194 -5.73 17.66 9.53
C LEU A 194 -4.73 18.24 8.53
N ASP A 195 -4.81 17.83 7.28
CA ASP A 195 -3.88 18.20 6.19
C ASP A 195 -2.40 18.16 6.61
N PRO A 196 -1.91 17.05 7.21
CA PRO A 196 -0.54 16.96 7.69
C PRO A 196 0.42 16.74 6.52
N PRO A 197 1.73 17.03 6.68
CA PRO A 197 2.73 16.71 5.65
C PRO A 197 2.81 15.24 5.27
N ILE A 198 2.47 14.32 6.18
CA ILE A 198 2.52 12.86 5.97
C ILE A 198 1.18 12.22 6.31
N VAL A 199 0.64 11.48 5.36
CA VAL A 199 -0.44 10.51 5.59
C VAL A 199 0.16 9.11 5.45
N MET A 200 0.19 8.37 6.55
CA MET A 200 0.71 7.01 6.60
C MET A 200 -0.44 6.02 6.48
N VAL A 201 -0.53 5.34 5.34
CA VAL A 201 -1.54 4.31 5.13
C VAL A 201 -0.99 2.98 5.60
N THR A 202 -1.61 2.39 6.63
CA THR A 202 -1.18 1.12 7.21
C THR A 202 -1.92 -0.04 6.57
N GLY A 203 -1.15 -1.01 6.05
CA GLY A 203 -1.63 -2.25 5.43
C GLY A 203 -1.74 -2.15 3.91
N TRP A 204 -0.82 -2.86 3.22
CA TRP A 204 -0.92 -3.08 1.78
C TRP A 204 -1.14 -4.56 1.47
N ASN A 205 -0.24 -5.45 1.90
CA ASN A 205 -0.28 -6.85 1.52
C ASN A 205 0.25 -7.83 2.59
N GLU A 206 -0.04 -7.59 3.85
CA GLU A 206 0.31 -8.50 4.94
C GLU A 206 -0.69 -9.67 5.08
N TRP A 207 -0.98 -10.35 3.96
CA TRP A 207 -2.01 -11.40 3.88
C TRP A 207 -1.68 -12.68 4.68
N ILE A 208 -0.44 -12.84 5.13
CA ILE A 208 0.03 -13.99 5.93
C ILE A 208 0.69 -13.45 7.19
N ALA A 209 -0.10 -12.89 8.09
CA ALA A 209 0.38 -12.43 9.38
C ALA A 209 0.09 -13.44 10.47
N GLY A 210 1.05 -13.60 11.34
CA GLY A 210 1.18 -14.42 12.52
C GLY A 210 -0.03 -15.26 12.98
N ARG A 211 0.14 -16.57 12.94
CA ARG A 211 -0.74 -17.52 13.65
C ARG A 211 -0.13 -17.82 15.01
N PHE A 212 -0.80 -17.40 16.07
CA PHE A 212 -0.30 -17.55 17.43
C PHE A 212 -1.09 -18.63 18.18
N GLU A 213 -0.37 -19.60 18.74
CA GLU A 213 -0.90 -20.60 19.66
C GLU A 213 -0.49 -20.25 21.08
N ARG A 214 -1.48 -20.14 21.97
CA ARG A 214 -1.28 -19.89 23.38
C ARG A 214 -2.03 -20.97 24.18
N GLU A 215 -1.37 -21.60 25.16
CA GLU A 215 -1.97 -22.67 25.95
C GLU A 215 -3.28 -22.21 26.59
N GLY A 216 -4.34 -23.02 26.42
CA GLY A 216 -5.66 -22.75 26.97
C GLY A 216 -6.48 -21.65 26.27
N LEU A 217 -5.96 -21.06 25.18
CA LEU A 217 -6.67 -20.06 24.40
C LEU A 217 -6.89 -20.52 22.94
N PRO A 218 -7.94 -20.03 22.27
CA PRO A 218 -8.09 -20.23 20.84
C PRO A 218 -6.90 -19.70 20.07
N VAL A 219 -6.57 -20.36 18.96
CA VAL A 219 -5.59 -19.84 18.00
C VAL A 219 -5.95 -18.42 17.62
N ALA A 220 -4.97 -17.53 17.67
CA ALA A 220 -5.14 -16.13 17.33
C ALA A 220 -4.47 -15.81 15.98
N PHE A 221 -5.18 -15.05 15.16
CA PHE A 221 -4.66 -14.39 13.98
C PHE A 221 -4.74 -12.89 14.23
N VAL A 222 -3.59 -12.25 14.43
CA VAL A 222 -3.54 -10.88 14.90
C VAL A 222 -4.00 -9.91 13.81
N ASP A 223 -3.42 -9.98 12.63
CA ASP A 223 -3.56 -8.96 11.61
C ASP A 223 -4.51 -9.33 10.45
N GLN A 224 -4.63 -10.62 10.17
CA GLN A 224 -5.45 -11.16 9.08
C GLN A 224 -6.22 -12.39 9.52
N PHE A 225 -7.52 -12.42 9.32
CA PHE A 225 -8.35 -13.57 9.65
C PHE A 225 -9.31 -13.94 8.52
N ASP A 226 -10.15 -13.02 8.10
CA ASP A 226 -11.08 -13.18 6.99
C ASP A 226 -11.20 -11.88 6.18
N ALA A 227 -12.03 -11.87 5.14
CA ALA A 227 -12.18 -10.73 4.26
C ALA A 227 -12.68 -9.46 4.96
N VAL A 228 -13.40 -9.57 6.08
CA VAL A 228 -13.89 -8.43 6.88
C VAL A 228 -12.84 -8.01 7.90
N ASN A 229 -12.24 -8.99 8.56
CA ASN A 229 -11.26 -8.78 9.63
C ASN A 229 -9.84 -8.94 9.07
N SER A 230 -9.44 -7.97 8.27
CA SER A 230 -8.14 -7.86 7.64
C SER A 230 -7.82 -6.40 7.36
N ARG A 231 -6.52 -6.04 7.33
CA ARG A 231 -6.05 -4.65 7.25
C ARG A 231 -5.53 -4.23 5.89
N ASP A 232 -5.40 -5.14 4.92
CA ASP A 232 -4.70 -4.87 3.68
C ASP A 232 -5.59 -4.38 2.56
N ILE A 233 -5.00 -3.53 1.71
CA ILE A 233 -5.65 -2.81 0.61
C ILE A 233 -5.47 -3.52 -0.72
N GLU A 234 -4.40 -4.33 -0.84
CA GLU A 234 -4.12 -5.07 -2.07
C GLU A 234 -5.37 -5.83 -2.55
N MET A 235 -5.58 -5.81 -3.84
CA MET A 235 -6.75 -6.42 -4.46
C MET A 235 -6.81 -7.92 -4.20
N MET A 236 -7.99 -8.43 -3.98
CA MET A 236 -8.20 -9.85 -3.73
C MET A 236 -9.25 -10.44 -4.67
N LYS A 237 -9.06 -11.69 -5.05
CA LYS A 237 -10.07 -12.43 -5.80
C LYS A 237 -11.23 -12.83 -4.89
N GLY A 238 -12.41 -12.34 -5.19
CA GLY A 238 -13.58 -12.47 -4.31
C GLY A 238 -13.54 -11.42 -3.17
N GLY A 239 -14.39 -11.56 -2.17
CA GLY A 239 -14.44 -10.61 -1.06
C GLY A 239 -14.69 -9.17 -1.51
N HIS A 240 -13.79 -8.26 -1.20
CA HIS A 240 -13.91 -6.84 -1.56
C HIS A 240 -13.36 -6.49 -2.96
N GLY A 241 -12.75 -7.43 -3.68
CA GLY A 241 -12.17 -7.17 -5.01
C GLY A 241 -11.10 -6.09 -4.97
N ASP A 242 -11.27 -5.07 -5.81
CA ASP A 242 -10.37 -3.91 -5.96
C ASP A 242 -10.91 -2.62 -5.31
N ASN A 243 -12.03 -2.67 -4.61
CA ASN A 243 -12.72 -1.50 -4.08
C ASN A 243 -11.83 -0.63 -3.19
N TYR A 244 -11.02 -1.23 -2.32
CA TYR A 244 -10.15 -0.49 -1.40
C TYR A 244 -8.95 0.14 -2.11
N TYR A 245 -8.48 -0.47 -3.18
CA TYR A 245 -7.45 0.14 -4.03
C TYR A 245 -7.97 1.44 -4.68
N TYR A 246 -9.16 1.41 -5.27
CA TYR A 246 -9.74 2.64 -5.85
C TYR A 246 -10.08 3.68 -4.80
N GLN A 247 -10.47 3.26 -3.60
CA GLN A 247 -10.68 4.18 -2.48
C GLN A 247 -9.36 4.80 -2.00
N LEU A 248 -8.25 4.04 -2.00
CA LEU A 248 -6.90 4.57 -1.76
C LEU A 248 -6.54 5.64 -2.81
N VAL A 249 -6.76 5.34 -4.09
CA VAL A 249 -6.51 6.29 -5.20
C VAL A 249 -7.32 7.58 -5.01
N ASP A 250 -8.60 7.47 -4.69
CA ASP A 250 -9.47 8.64 -4.41
C ASP A 250 -8.95 9.43 -3.20
N GLY A 251 -8.60 8.74 -2.11
CA GLY A 251 -8.06 9.33 -0.90
C GLY A 251 -6.80 10.15 -1.14
N ILE A 252 -5.84 9.57 -1.86
CA ILE A 252 -4.58 10.22 -2.23
C ILE A 252 -4.82 11.42 -3.15
N ARG A 253 -5.68 11.28 -4.17
CA ARG A 253 -5.98 12.38 -5.11
C ARG A 253 -6.67 13.56 -4.43
N ARG A 254 -7.52 13.32 -3.46
CA ARG A 254 -8.12 14.41 -2.66
C ARG A 254 -7.09 15.08 -1.74
N TYR A 255 -6.16 14.34 -1.22
CA TYR A 255 -5.10 14.85 -0.34
C TYR A 255 -4.03 15.64 -1.10
N LYS A 256 -3.51 15.09 -2.21
CA LYS A 256 -2.38 15.65 -2.96
C LYS A 256 -2.80 16.47 -4.19
N GLY A 257 -4.04 16.36 -4.61
CA GLY A 257 -4.49 16.75 -5.93
C GLY A 257 -4.34 15.61 -6.96
N ALA A 258 -5.12 15.68 -8.01
CA ALA A 258 -5.03 14.76 -9.13
C ALA A 258 -4.04 15.29 -10.18
N PRO A 259 -3.26 14.41 -10.85
CA PRO A 259 -2.47 14.84 -12.00
C PRO A 259 -3.38 15.39 -13.10
N THR A 260 -2.85 16.29 -13.91
CA THR A 260 -3.57 16.80 -15.07
C THR A 260 -3.95 15.63 -15.98
N LEU A 261 -5.22 15.55 -16.35
CA LEU A 261 -5.67 14.52 -17.28
C LEU A 261 -4.96 14.69 -18.64
N PRO A 262 -4.53 13.61 -19.26
CA PRO A 262 -3.97 13.67 -20.60
C PRO A 262 -5.03 14.18 -21.59
N GLU A 263 -4.59 14.98 -22.56
CA GLU A 263 -5.50 15.54 -23.56
C GLU A 263 -5.99 14.45 -24.53
N ALA A 264 -7.31 14.34 -24.65
CA ALA A 264 -7.92 13.40 -25.59
C ALA A 264 -7.85 13.92 -27.01
N SER A 265 -7.62 13.03 -27.98
CA SER A 265 -7.75 13.34 -29.41
C SER A 265 -9.15 13.83 -29.76
N ALA A 266 -9.27 14.57 -30.86
CA ALA A 266 -10.57 14.96 -31.41
C ALA A 266 -11.47 13.74 -31.68
N PRO A 267 -12.80 13.89 -31.65
CA PRO A 267 -13.70 12.80 -31.97
C PRO A 267 -13.36 12.17 -33.34
N ILE A 268 -13.33 10.85 -33.39
CA ILE A 268 -13.01 10.04 -34.54
C ILE A 268 -13.89 8.79 -34.57
N THR A 269 -14.47 8.46 -35.72
CA THR A 269 -15.18 7.21 -35.94
C THR A 269 -14.19 6.10 -36.25
N ILE A 270 -14.30 4.98 -35.53
CA ILE A 270 -13.46 3.78 -35.70
C ILE A 270 -14.27 2.72 -36.49
N ALA A 271 -13.73 2.27 -37.58
CA ALA A 271 -14.28 1.14 -38.33
C ALA A 271 -13.76 -0.18 -37.74
N ILE A 272 -14.58 -0.83 -36.89
CA ILE A 272 -14.17 -1.99 -36.06
C ILE A 272 -13.68 -3.19 -36.89
N ASN A 273 -14.06 -3.30 -38.15
CA ASN A 273 -13.70 -4.42 -39.05
C ASN A 273 -12.51 -4.07 -39.97
N GLU A 274 -11.88 -2.90 -39.79
CA GLU A 274 -10.76 -2.46 -40.61
C GLU A 274 -9.45 -2.48 -39.84
N ASP A 275 -8.37 -1.99 -40.44
CA ASP A 275 -7.02 -1.99 -39.91
C ASP A 275 -6.93 -1.21 -38.60
N PHE A 276 -6.17 -1.77 -37.63
CA PHE A 276 -5.86 -1.14 -36.36
C PHE A 276 -5.00 0.13 -36.49
N ALA A 277 -4.39 0.41 -37.66
CA ALA A 277 -3.60 1.62 -37.87
C ALA A 277 -4.38 2.91 -37.62
N GLN A 278 -5.72 2.90 -37.75
CA GLN A 278 -6.58 4.03 -37.43
C GLN A 278 -6.46 4.46 -35.93
N TRP A 279 -6.06 3.56 -35.04
CA TRP A 279 -5.86 3.85 -33.66
C TRP A 279 -4.56 4.63 -33.37
N ASN A 280 -3.64 4.77 -34.35
CA ASN A 280 -2.43 5.56 -34.17
C ASN A 280 -2.74 7.05 -33.95
N ALA A 281 -3.86 7.55 -34.45
CA ALA A 281 -4.32 8.93 -34.25
C ALA A 281 -5.07 9.15 -32.93
N VAL A 282 -5.35 8.10 -32.17
CA VAL A 282 -6.10 8.18 -30.91
C VAL A 282 -5.14 8.36 -29.72
N ALA A 283 -5.40 9.40 -28.95
CA ALA A 283 -4.69 9.71 -27.71
C ALA A 283 -5.70 9.94 -26.56
N PRO A 284 -5.30 9.71 -25.31
CA PRO A 284 -4.02 9.16 -24.86
C PRO A 284 -3.91 7.65 -25.09
N THR A 285 -2.67 7.14 -25.00
CA THR A 285 -2.41 5.70 -24.84
C THR A 285 -2.19 5.44 -23.38
N PHE A 286 -2.94 4.51 -22.82
CA PHE A 286 -2.74 4.00 -21.46
C PHE A 286 -1.90 2.74 -21.54
N ALA A 287 -0.65 2.82 -21.09
CA ALA A 287 0.26 1.68 -21.10
C ALA A 287 0.00 0.77 -19.90
N ASP A 288 0.09 -0.54 -20.12
CA ASP A 288 0.18 -1.55 -19.08
C ASP A 288 1.64 -1.98 -18.92
N ALA A 289 1.96 -2.53 -17.75
CA ALA A 289 3.32 -2.99 -17.49
C ALA A 289 3.61 -4.28 -18.29
N PRO A 290 4.60 -4.30 -19.16
CA PRO A 290 4.91 -5.51 -19.91
C PRO A 290 5.44 -6.58 -18.96
N ASP A 291 5.12 -7.84 -19.24
CA ASP A 291 5.56 -9.03 -18.50
C ASP A 291 5.13 -9.07 -17.02
N ASP A 292 4.07 -8.37 -16.62
CA ASP A 292 3.55 -8.41 -15.25
C ASP A 292 2.79 -9.72 -14.95
N THR A 293 2.33 -10.43 -15.97
CA THR A 293 1.83 -11.82 -15.89
C THR A 293 2.96 -12.85 -15.82
N ILE A 294 4.00 -12.56 -15.04
CA ILE A 294 5.19 -13.40 -14.92
C ILE A 294 4.80 -14.87 -14.67
N ALA A 295 5.46 -15.77 -15.40
CA ALA A 295 5.36 -17.19 -15.19
C ALA A 295 5.59 -17.56 -13.72
N ARG A 296 4.60 -18.24 -13.14
CA ARG A 296 4.65 -18.73 -11.76
C ARG A 296 4.77 -20.25 -11.79
N ASP A 297 5.71 -20.77 -11.03
CA ASP A 297 5.91 -22.21 -10.82
C ASP A 297 6.48 -22.43 -9.43
N HIS A 298 5.61 -22.43 -8.41
CA HIS A 298 6.03 -22.56 -7.02
C HIS A 298 4.99 -23.23 -6.14
N ALA A 299 5.44 -23.76 -5.00
CA ALA A 299 4.57 -24.36 -3.99
C ALA A 299 3.63 -23.32 -3.37
N GLY A 300 2.37 -23.69 -3.21
CA GLY A 300 1.37 -22.93 -2.48
C GLY A 300 1.15 -23.46 -1.07
N VAL A 301 0.11 -22.96 -0.41
CA VAL A 301 -0.28 -23.41 0.94
C VAL A 301 -0.66 -24.90 0.91
N ASN A 302 -0.20 -25.65 1.91
CA ASN A 302 -0.38 -27.10 2.03
C ASN A 302 0.26 -27.84 0.85
N LYS A 303 -0.55 -28.45 0.00
CA LYS A 303 -0.11 -29.23 -1.18
C LYS A 303 -0.44 -28.54 -2.49
N LEU A 304 -0.85 -27.28 -2.44
CA LEU A 304 -1.13 -26.51 -3.66
C LEU A 304 0.15 -26.20 -4.39
N HIS A 305 0.08 -26.16 -5.70
CA HIS A 305 1.13 -25.73 -6.59
C HIS A 305 0.57 -24.70 -7.54
N TYR A 306 1.19 -23.52 -7.57
CA TYR A 306 0.79 -22.44 -8.45
C TYR A 306 1.68 -22.43 -9.68
N ALA A 307 1.10 -22.75 -10.82
CA ALA A 307 1.80 -22.70 -12.10
C ALA A 307 1.03 -21.81 -13.09
N ASN A 308 1.74 -20.84 -13.66
CA ASN A 308 1.31 -20.08 -14.83
C ASN A 308 2.57 -19.83 -15.66
N THR A 309 2.75 -20.57 -16.75
CA THR A 309 3.98 -20.55 -17.55
C THR A 309 3.76 -19.88 -18.90
N THR A 310 2.60 -19.28 -19.16
CA THR A 310 2.21 -18.92 -20.51
C THR A 310 2.38 -17.45 -20.87
N GLY A 311 2.30 -16.50 -19.91
CA GLY A 311 2.20 -15.07 -20.23
C GLY A 311 1.08 -14.79 -21.26
N ARG A 312 0.01 -15.61 -21.21
CA ARG A 312 -1.04 -15.63 -22.21
C ARG A 312 -1.89 -14.37 -22.11
N ASN A 313 -2.20 -13.78 -23.27
CA ASN A 313 -3.04 -12.59 -23.38
C ASN A 313 -2.51 -11.40 -22.56
N GLU A 314 -1.19 -11.27 -22.46
CA GLU A 314 -0.52 -10.12 -21.87
C GLU A 314 -1.00 -8.83 -22.50
N LEU A 315 -1.59 -7.96 -21.71
CA LEU A 315 -2.05 -6.65 -22.15
C LEU A 315 -0.88 -5.67 -22.18
N LEU A 316 -0.83 -4.80 -23.18
CA LEU A 316 0.25 -3.82 -23.32
C LEU A 316 -0.23 -2.38 -23.27
N ASN A 317 -1.39 -2.11 -23.87
CA ASN A 317 -1.93 -0.76 -23.84
C ASN A 317 -3.44 -0.73 -24.18
N PHE A 318 -4.05 0.39 -23.80
CA PHE A 318 -5.45 0.67 -24.01
C PHE A 318 -5.63 2.04 -24.63
N LYS A 319 -6.67 2.21 -25.46
CA LYS A 319 -7.09 3.50 -25.96
C LYS A 319 -8.62 3.59 -25.98
N VAL A 320 -9.14 4.81 -25.90
CA VAL A 320 -10.56 5.09 -26.05
C VAL A 320 -10.76 6.17 -27.09
N ALA A 321 -11.62 5.90 -28.06
CA ALA A 321 -12.06 6.87 -29.04
C ALA A 321 -13.57 7.09 -28.92
N ARG A 322 -14.06 8.21 -29.43
CA ARG A 322 -15.50 8.46 -29.54
C ARG A 322 -15.83 9.25 -30.79
N ASP A 323 -17.01 9.07 -31.29
CA ASP A 323 -17.65 9.97 -32.24
C ASP A 323 -18.97 10.56 -31.65
N ALA A 324 -19.89 11.01 -32.48
CA ALA A 324 -21.14 11.60 -32.01
C ALA A 324 -22.13 10.55 -31.44
N GLU A 325 -21.97 9.28 -31.79
CA GLU A 325 -22.96 8.22 -31.53
C GLU A 325 -22.35 7.07 -30.69
N ASN A 326 -21.04 6.84 -30.79
CA ASN A 326 -20.37 5.66 -30.23
C ASN A 326 -19.14 5.99 -29.39
N VAL A 327 -18.81 5.09 -28.48
CA VAL A 327 -17.52 5.01 -27.77
C VAL A 327 -16.86 3.69 -28.17
N TYR A 328 -15.58 3.77 -28.54
CA TYR A 328 -14.79 2.65 -29.03
C TYR A 328 -13.67 2.38 -28.03
N PHE A 329 -13.42 1.10 -27.75
CA PHE A 329 -12.36 0.64 -26.88
C PHE A 329 -11.36 -0.20 -27.66
N TYR A 330 -10.08 0.04 -27.39
CA TYR A 330 -8.97 -0.71 -27.95
C TYR A 330 -8.13 -1.28 -26.81
N ALA A 331 -7.77 -2.55 -26.94
CA ALA A 331 -6.79 -3.20 -26.07
C ALA A 331 -5.80 -3.95 -26.96
N ALA A 332 -4.51 -3.75 -26.73
CA ALA A 332 -3.44 -4.47 -27.42
C ALA A 332 -2.82 -5.51 -26.53
N THR A 333 -2.49 -6.66 -27.10
CA THR A 333 -1.75 -7.74 -26.46
C THR A 333 -0.39 -7.92 -27.12
N GLY A 334 0.59 -8.43 -26.38
CA GLY A 334 1.95 -8.68 -26.88
C GLY A 334 2.04 -9.80 -27.91
N LYS A 335 1.04 -10.68 -27.98
CA LYS A 335 0.92 -11.81 -28.90
C LYS A 335 -0.54 -11.95 -29.32
N ASP A 336 -0.79 -12.74 -30.35
CA ASP A 336 -2.15 -13.08 -30.77
C ASP A 336 -2.95 -13.67 -29.61
N LEU A 337 -4.23 -13.27 -29.51
CA LEU A 337 -5.13 -13.77 -28.48
C LEU A 337 -5.28 -15.29 -28.61
N SER A 338 -5.05 -15.98 -27.51
CA SER A 338 -5.34 -17.42 -27.44
C SER A 338 -6.80 -17.64 -27.01
N PRO A 339 -7.52 -18.57 -27.64
CA PRO A 339 -8.85 -18.95 -27.19
C PRO A 339 -8.80 -19.50 -25.76
N THR A 340 -9.90 -19.36 -25.03
CA THR A 340 -10.10 -20.06 -23.75
C THR A 340 -10.15 -21.56 -24.02
N GLU A 341 -9.42 -22.34 -23.23
CA GLU A 341 -9.61 -23.79 -23.16
C GLU A 341 -10.91 -24.13 -22.45
#